data_780d9794f3bae95562853e151ffc15c8
#
_entry.id   780d9794f3bae95562853e151ffc15c8
#
_cell.length_a   1.000
_cell.length_b   1.000
_cell.length_c   1.000
_cell.angle_alpha   90.00
_cell.angle_beta   90.00
_cell.angle_gamma   90.00
#
_symmetry.space_group_name_H-M   'P 1'
#
loop_
_entity.id
_entity.type
_entity.pdbx_description
1 polymer ?
#
loop_
_entity_poly.entity_id
_entity_poly.type
_entity_poly.pdbx_seq_one_letter_code
_entity_poly.pdbx_strand_id
1 'polypeptide(L)'
;MKSHRIVRSLGAGALILVTGFLATTSFAGATSAKDQAPSSHAVFVESDQTGSNTVISYSRSTDGSISYVATYPTGGAGAAAAGSTADPLASQGGLALVDHGNELIATNPGSNSVSVFAVFGPYLHLIQQVPSGGLFPVSISSHDDLVAVLNAGGAGSVSEFRFQWGRLVALNNETRPLGLTNTTPPFYLAGAGQVGYSPNGQFLIVTTKASTSSYEVFTVSDRGDLSSSATVTAAANAVPFAFTFDANGRIVAAEASNSSVSTYTIGFNGSLTLVGTVSDGQAALCWISSAQGYFFGSNAGGGDVSSFGETAVGVPTLLNAKAAITHPGTTDSAVSPDGAFLYVESGGSGALDAFAINTNGTLTPIETLWNLPLPYEGIAVS
;
A
#
# COMPACT_ATOMS: atom_id res chain seq x y z
N MET A 1 -30.86 -50.26 -65.95
CA MET A 1 -30.48 -51.32 -66.98
C MET A 1 -29.06 -51.79 -66.64
N LYS A 2 -28.91 -53.12 -66.47
CA LYS A 2 -27.65 -53.94 -66.42
C LYS A 2 -26.73 -53.64 -65.21
N SER A 3 -26.67 -54.40 -64.11
CA SER A 3 -26.43 -55.86 -63.88
C SER A 3 -25.08 -56.33 -64.36
N HIS A 4 -24.23 -56.76 -63.45
CA HIS A 4 -23.51 -58.05 -63.35
C HIS A 4 -22.37 -57.91 -62.33
N ARG A 5 -22.42 -58.60 -61.17
CA ARG A 5 -22.10 -59.99 -60.77
C ARG A 5 -20.58 -60.31 -60.86
N ILE A 6 -20.04 -60.49 -59.62
CA ILE A 6 -19.31 -61.64 -59.03
C ILE A 6 -18.08 -62.17 -59.80
N VAL A 7 -16.93 -62.31 -59.07
CA VAL A 7 -16.24 -63.58 -58.90
C VAL A 7 -15.31 -63.51 -57.66
N ARG A 8 -15.37 -64.58 -56.82
CA ARG A 8 -14.51 -64.91 -55.68
C ARG A 8 -13.20 -65.57 -56.20
N SER A 9 -12.07 -65.33 -55.52
CA SER A 9 -11.03 -66.34 -55.47
C SER A 9 -10.34 -66.31 -54.08
N LEU A 10 -10.30 -67.50 -53.48
CA LEU A 10 -9.54 -67.83 -52.31
C LEU A 10 -8.05 -68.02 -52.67
N GLY A 11 -7.15 -67.57 -51.86
CA GLY A 11 -5.74 -67.92 -51.92
C GLY A 11 -5.14 -67.90 -50.51
N ALA A 12 -4.67 -69.02 -50.10
CA ALA A 12 -4.15 -69.37 -48.77
C ALA A 12 -2.73 -68.88 -48.52
N GLY A 13 -2.46 -68.51 -47.27
CA GLY A 13 -1.23 -68.93 -46.56
C GLY A 13 -0.01 -68.06 -46.64
N ALA A 14 0.31 -67.44 -45.51
CA ALA A 14 1.63 -67.57 -44.86
C ALA A 14 1.63 -66.79 -43.54
N LEU A 15 1.81 -67.51 -42.45
CA LEU A 15 1.95 -67.03 -41.10
C LEU A 15 3.43 -66.61 -40.90
N ILE A 16 3.74 -65.32 -40.79
CA ILE A 16 5.04 -64.85 -40.33
C ILE A 16 4.88 -64.25 -38.95
N LEU A 17 5.39 -64.93 -37.94
CA LEU A 17 5.55 -64.41 -36.60
C LEU A 17 6.65 -63.33 -36.61
N VAL A 18 6.27 -62.08 -36.40
CA VAL A 18 7.25 -60.98 -36.09
C VAL A 18 7.08 -60.69 -34.58
N THR A 19 8.10 -61.10 -33.82
CA THR A 19 8.24 -60.68 -32.42
C THR A 19 8.62 -59.20 -32.38
N GLY A 20 7.62 -58.34 -32.17
CA GLY A 20 7.84 -56.90 -31.95
C GLY A 20 8.17 -56.61 -30.48
N PHE A 21 9.37 -56.15 -30.23
CA PHE A 21 9.75 -55.53 -28.97
C PHE A 21 8.90 -54.28 -28.75
N LEU A 22 8.03 -54.32 -27.74
CA LEU A 22 7.35 -53.11 -27.22
C LEU A 22 8.34 -52.30 -26.39
N ALA A 23 8.93 -51.26 -26.96
CA ALA A 23 9.60 -50.24 -26.19
C ALA A 23 8.53 -49.36 -25.53
N THR A 24 8.36 -49.55 -24.24
CA THR A 24 7.55 -48.60 -23.43
C THR A 24 8.33 -47.31 -23.24
N THR A 25 8.07 -46.30 -24.06
CA THR A 25 8.49 -44.92 -23.79
C THR A 25 7.60 -44.39 -22.65
N SER A 26 8.18 -44.29 -21.46
CA SER A 26 7.59 -43.57 -20.36
C SER A 26 7.53 -42.08 -20.75
N PHE A 27 6.37 -41.58 -21.10
CA PHE A 27 6.13 -40.15 -21.12
C PHE A 27 6.20 -39.67 -19.69
N ALA A 28 7.27 -38.97 -19.32
CA ALA A 28 7.28 -38.14 -18.13
C ALA A 28 6.09 -37.19 -18.24
N GLY A 29 5.12 -37.33 -17.36
CA GLY A 29 3.96 -36.48 -17.32
C GLY A 29 4.44 -35.03 -17.15
N ALA A 30 4.17 -34.20 -18.14
CA ALA A 30 4.15 -32.76 -17.94
C ALA A 30 3.12 -32.51 -16.83
N THR A 31 3.59 -32.06 -15.68
CA THR A 31 2.71 -31.51 -14.65
C THR A 31 1.94 -30.36 -15.30
N SER A 32 0.68 -30.60 -15.58
CA SER A 32 -0.27 -29.56 -15.97
C SER A 32 -0.14 -28.46 -14.94
N ALA A 33 0.30 -27.26 -15.38
CA ALA A 33 0.03 -26.05 -14.62
C ALA A 33 -1.49 -26.07 -14.42
N LYS A 34 -1.92 -26.22 -13.18
CA LYS A 34 -3.32 -26.06 -12.83
C LYS A 34 -3.68 -24.68 -13.31
N ASP A 35 -4.65 -24.54 -14.20
CA ASP A 35 -5.39 -23.31 -14.45
C ASP A 35 -6.06 -22.94 -13.12
N GLN A 36 -5.31 -22.25 -12.28
CA GLN A 36 -5.84 -21.67 -11.06
C GLN A 36 -6.66 -20.48 -11.53
N ALA A 37 -7.97 -20.51 -11.25
CA ALA A 37 -8.80 -19.33 -11.47
C ALA A 37 -8.05 -18.12 -10.90
N PRO A 38 -8.01 -16.96 -11.59
CA PRO A 38 -7.30 -15.79 -11.09
C PRO A 38 -7.76 -15.52 -9.66
N SER A 39 -6.82 -15.35 -8.74
CA SER A 39 -7.13 -15.08 -7.34
C SER A 39 -7.94 -13.79 -7.29
N SER A 40 -8.92 -13.73 -6.39
CA SER A 40 -9.67 -12.48 -6.15
C SER A 40 -8.82 -11.43 -5.41
N HIS A 41 -7.61 -11.80 -4.96
CA HIS A 41 -6.73 -10.98 -4.14
C HIS A 41 -5.56 -10.45 -4.95
N ALA A 42 -5.14 -9.24 -4.63
CA ALA A 42 -4.09 -8.54 -5.36
C ALA A 42 -3.18 -7.72 -4.44
N VAL A 43 -1.99 -7.42 -4.94
CA VAL A 43 -1.10 -6.37 -4.44
C VAL A 43 -0.90 -5.36 -5.55
N PHE A 44 -1.07 -4.09 -5.24
CA PHE A 44 -0.91 -2.97 -6.15
C PHE A 44 0.23 -2.09 -5.67
N VAL A 45 1.09 -1.65 -6.59
CA VAL A 45 2.25 -0.79 -6.32
C VAL A 45 2.22 0.40 -7.27
N GLU A 46 2.40 1.61 -6.77
CA GLU A 46 2.48 2.84 -7.57
C GLU A 46 3.92 3.11 -8.02
N SER A 47 4.11 3.58 -9.26
CA SER A 47 5.44 3.70 -9.85
C SER A 47 6.09 5.08 -9.72
N ASP A 48 5.32 6.13 -9.48
CA ASP A 48 5.73 7.54 -9.39
C ASP A 48 6.58 8.08 -10.55
N GLN A 49 6.51 7.44 -11.71
CA GLN A 49 7.32 7.85 -12.86
C GLN A 49 6.91 9.24 -13.36
N THR A 50 7.90 10.11 -13.55
CA THR A 50 7.70 11.53 -13.85
C THR A 50 7.01 11.83 -15.18
N GLY A 51 7.08 10.96 -16.15
CA GLY A 51 6.43 11.15 -17.47
C GLY A 51 5.03 10.59 -17.55
N SER A 52 4.80 9.47 -16.88
CA SER A 52 3.53 8.73 -16.89
C SER A 52 3.50 7.84 -15.66
N ASN A 53 2.70 8.20 -14.69
CA ASN A 53 2.53 7.39 -13.49
C ASN A 53 1.71 6.14 -13.81
N THR A 54 2.03 5.03 -13.13
CA THR A 54 1.37 3.74 -13.35
C THR A 54 1.13 3.01 -12.03
N VAL A 55 0.12 2.14 -12.03
CA VAL A 55 -0.07 1.12 -11.01
C VAL A 55 0.32 -0.24 -11.56
N ILE A 56 1.23 -0.91 -10.87
CA ILE A 56 1.67 -2.28 -11.17
C ILE A 56 0.81 -3.22 -10.33
N SER A 57 0.21 -4.20 -10.96
CA SER A 57 -0.69 -5.16 -10.30
C SER A 57 -0.09 -6.55 -10.28
N TYR A 58 -0.23 -7.19 -9.14
CA TYR A 58 0.14 -8.59 -8.89
C TYR A 58 -1.08 -9.36 -8.37
N SER A 59 -1.25 -10.61 -8.80
CA SER A 59 -2.18 -11.55 -8.17
C SER A 59 -1.56 -12.13 -6.91
N ARG A 60 -2.30 -12.18 -5.79
CA ARG A 60 -1.85 -12.73 -4.52
C ARG A 60 -2.44 -14.14 -4.33
N SER A 61 -1.57 -15.12 -4.14
CA SER A 61 -1.94 -16.51 -3.83
C SER A 61 -2.33 -16.67 -2.35
N THR A 62 -2.93 -17.81 -2.01
CA THR A 62 -3.35 -18.13 -0.63
C THR A 62 -2.19 -18.33 0.34
N ASP A 63 -0.98 -18.56 -0.15
CA ASP A 63 0.25 -18.64 0.63
C ASP A 63 1.00 -17.31 0.75
N GLY A 64 0.42 -16.22 0.21
CA GLY A 64 0.98 -14.89 0.23
C GLY A 64 1.96 -14.57 -0.90
N SER A 65 2.31 -15.55 -1.73
CA SER A 65 3.14 -15.30 -2.92
C SER A 65 2.39 -14.47 -3.95
N ILE A 66 3.12 -13.64 -4.71
CA ILE A 66 2.55 -12.72 -5.69
C ILE A 66 3.14 -12.93 -7.08
N SER A 67 2.32 -12.73 -8.09
CA SER A 67 2.72 -12.88 -9.50
C SER A 67 2.25 -11.69 -10.32
N TYR A 68 3.15 -11.11 -11.13
CA TYR A 68 2.85 -9.97 -12.00
C TYR A 68 1.67 -10.26 -12.92
N VAL A 69 0.76 -9.31 -13.03
CA VAL A 69 -0.42 -9.38 -13.91
C VAL A 69 -0.34 -8.34 -15.02
N ALA A 70 -0.28 -7.07 -14.66
CA ALA A 70 -0.27 -5.97 -15.62
C ALA A 70 0.21 -4.66 -15.00
N THR A 71 0.48 -3.67 -15.85
CA THR A 71 0.77 -2.29 -15.47
C THR A 71 -0.28 -1.39 -16.12
N TYR A 72 -0.89 -0.51 -15.32
CA TYR A 72 -2.00 0.35 -15.72
C TYR A 72 -1.59 1.82 -15.60
N PRO A 73 -1.67 2.61 -16.69
CA PRO A 73 -1.42 4.05 -16.62
C PRO A 73 -2.48 4.75 -15.76
N THR A 74 -2.04 5.64 -14.88
CA THR A 74 -2.97 6.47 -14.07
C THR A 74 -3.60 7.60 -14.89
N GLY A 75 -3.01 7.93 -16.03
CA GLY A 75 -3.37 9.12 -16.82
C GLY A 75 -2.72 10.42 -16.30
N GLY A 76 -2.06 10.37 -15.13
CA GLY A 76 -1.31 11.46 -14.55
C GLY A 76 0.21 11.26 -14.62
N ALA A 77 0.95 12.15 -14.00
CA ALA A 77 2.40 12.10 -13.89
C ALA A 77 2.82 11.95 -12.42
N GLY A 78 3.75 11.04 -12.16
CA GLY A 78 4.47 10.95 -10.90
C GLY A 78 5.51 12.06 -10.76
N ALA A 79 6.10 12.14 -9.59
CA ALA A 79 7.21 13.04 -9.30
C ALA A 79 7.95 12.57 -8.05
N ALA A 80 9.10 13.17 -7.75
CA ALA A 80 9.83 12.90 -6.54
C ALA A 80 10.00 14.18 -5.70
N ALA A 81 9.85 14.05 -4.39
CA ALA A 81 10.15 15.09 -3.43
C ALA A 81 11.65 15.44 -3.48
N ALA A 82 11.95 16.72 -3.38
CA ALA A 82 13.33 17.19 -3.46
C ALA A 82 14.19 16.59 -2.35
N GLY A 83 15.32 15.96 -2.73
CA GLY A 83 16.25 15.30 -1.81
C GLY A 83 15.84 13.89 -1.36
N SER A 84 14.71 13.36 -1.82
CA SER A 84 14.36 11.98 -1.59
C SER A 84 15.28 11.03 -2.37
N THR A 85 15.62 9.88 -1.77
CA THR A 85 16.52 8.89 -2.36
C THR A 85 15.93 7.49 -2.48
N ALA A 86 14.89 7.17 -1.73
CA ALA A 86 14.25 5.85 -1.72
C ALA A 86 12.73 5.95 -1.91
N ASP A 87 12.09 6.87 -1.21
CA ASP A 87 10.66 7.12 -1.28
C ASP A 87 10.40 8.45 -2.03
N PRO A 88 9.86 8.41 -3.24
CA PRO A 88 9.64 9.61 -4.03
C PRO A 88 8.59 10.55 -3.43
N LEU A 89 7.60 10.04 -2.71
CA LEU A 89 6.55 10.85 -2.08
C LEU A 89 6.96 11.33 -0.69
N ALA A 90 7.84 10.61 -0.03
CA ALA A 90 8.24 10.79 1.37
C ALA A 90 7.02 10.79 2.32
N SER A 91 6.15 9.78 2.16
CA SER A 91 4.85 9.69 2.84
C SER A 91 4.42 8.23 3.03
N GLN A 92 3.26 8.02 3.58
CA GLN A 92 2.55 6.73 3.59
C GLN A 92 1.16 6.89 2.99
N GLY A 93 0.77 5.90 2.16
CA GLY A 93 -0.57 5.84 1.60
C GLY A 93 -0.76 6.65 0.32
N GLY A 94 0.24 6.73 -0.57
CA GLY A 94 0.12 7.27 -1.92
C GLY A 94 -0.92 6.52 -2.75
N LEU A 95 -1.10 5.23 -2.45
CA LEU A 95 -2.06 4.33 -3.09
C LEU A 95 -3.04 3.79 -2.03
N ALA A 96 -4.35 3.86 -2.27
CA ALA A 96 -5.34 3.43 -1.29
C ALA A 96 -6.52 2.69 -1.95
N LEU A 97 -6.89 1.53 -1.38
CA LEU A 97 -8.16 0.86 -1.67
C LEU A 97 -9.28 1.52 -0.87
N VAL A 98 -10.39 1.81 -1.53
CA VAL A 98 -11.58 2.45 -0.97
C VAL A 98 -12.84 1.65 -1.30
N ASP A 99 -14.00 2.01 -0.72
CA ASP A 99 -15.27 1.34 -0.94
C ASP A 99 -15.15 -0.20 -0.82
N HIS A 100 -14.66 -0.66 0.32
CA HIS A 100 -14.48 -2.10 0.60
C HIS A 100 -13.56 -2.83 -0.38
N GLY A 101 -12.63 -2.10 -1.03
CA GLY A 101 -11.69 -2.64 -2.00
C GLY A 101 -12.22 -2.73 -3.44
N ASN A 102 -13.38 -2.13 -3.71
CA ASN A 102 -13.95 -2.09 -5.07
C ASN A 102 -13.25 -1.07 -5.96
N GLU A 103 -12.64 -0.04 -5.38
CA GLU A 103 -11.87 0.97 -6.09
C GLU A 103 -10.50 1.19 -5.46
N LEU A 104 -9.58 1.61 -6.31
CA LEU A 104 -8.22 1.99 -5.97
C LEU A 104 -8.01 3.45 -6.39
N ILE A 105 -7.47 4.26 -5.49
CA ILE A 105 -7.09 5.64 -5.76
C ILE A 105 -5.58 5.77 -5.69
N ALA A 106 -4.98 6.36 -6.74
CA ALA A 106 -3.55 6.62 -6.85
C ALA A 106 -3.27 8.12 -6.90
N THR A 107 -2.21 8.57 -6.28
CA THR A 107 -1.73 9.95 -6.36
C THR A 107 -0.97 10.19 -7.66
N ASN A 108 -0.96 11.42 -8.16
CA ASN A 108 -0.15 11.85 -9.29
C ASN A 108 0.52 13.18 -8.93
N PRO A 109 1.60 13.16 -8.17
CA PRO A 109 2.21 14.38 -7.63
C PRO A 109 2.72 15.34 -8.70
N GLY A 110 3.20 14.83 -9.83
CA GLY A 110 3.69 15.65 -10.94
C GLY A 110 2.60 16.40 -11.72
N SER A 111 1.36 15.88 -11.69
CA SER A 111 0.20 16.53 -12.33
C SER A 111 -0.81 17.09 -11.34
N ASN A 112 -0.54 17.07 -10.02
CA ASN A 112 -1.42 17.56 -8.97
C ASN A 112 -2.85 16.96 -9.07
N SER A 113 -2.94 15.66 -9.27
CA SER A 113 -4.19 14.96 -9.49
C SER A 113 -4.22 13.63 -8.75
N VAL A 114 -5.39 13.03 -8.64
CA VAL A 114 -5.59 11.65 -8.22
C VAL A 114 -6.37 10.89 -9.28
N SER A 115 -6.15 9.59 -9.37
CA SER A 115 -6.79 8.70 -10.35
C SER A 115 -7.54 7.60 -9.65
N VAL A 116 -8.76 7.33 -10.12
CA VAL A 116 -9.65 6.30 -9.57
C VAL A 116 -9.75 5.14 -10.55
N PHE A 117 -9.53 3.94 -10.07
CA PHE A 117 -9.70 2.69 -10.82
C PHE A 117 -10.79 1.83 -10.19
N ALA A 118 -11.61 1.19 -11.01
CA ALA A 118 -12.40 0.04 -10.56
C ALA A 118 -11.48 -1.19 -10.44
N VAL A 119 -11.69 -1.98 -9.40
CA VAL A 119 -10.88 -3.16 -9.04
C VAL A 119 -11.68 -4.43 -9.35
N PHE A 120 -11.10 -5.34 -10.11
CA PHE A 120 -11.67 -6.65 -10.43
C PHE A 120 -10.62 -7.75 -10.14
N GLY A 121 -10.43 -8.08 -8.85
CA GLY A 121 -9.28 -8.86 -8.39
C GLY A 121 -7.98 -8.12 -8.75
N PRO A 122 -7.04 -8.74 -9.49
CA PRO A 122 -5.80 -8.05 -9.88
C PRO A 122 -5.95 -7.15 -11.13
N TYR A 123 -7.14 -7.00 -11.71
CA TYR A 123 -7.36 -6.19 -12.90
C TYR A 123 -7.93 -4.82 -12.53
N LEU A 124 -7.39 -3.76 -13.16
CA LEU A 124 -7.80 -2.38 -12.93
C LEU A 124 -8.40 -1.77 -14.19
N HIS A 125 -9.40 -0.92 -14.00
CA HIS A 125 -9.98 -0.10 -15.06
C HIS A 125 -10.03 1.36 -14.61
N LEU A 126 -9.27 2.25 -15.29
CA LEU A 126 -9.28 3.67 -14.98
C LEU A 126 -10.66 4.28 -15.25
N ILE A 127 -11.29 4.82 -14.21
CA ILE A 127 -12.61 5.47 -14.25
C ILE A 127 -12.48 6.98 -14.41
N GLN A 128 -11.54 7.60 -13.66
CA GLN A 128 -11.48 9.04 -13.49
C GLN A 128 -10.08 9.49 -13.12
N GLN A 129 -9.71 10.68 -13.58
CA GLN A 129 -8.62 11.49 -13.06
C GLN A 129 -9.19 12.86 -12.71
N VAL A 130 -8.90 13.36 -11.51
CA VAL A 130 -9.38 14.68 -11.03
C VAL A 130 -8.23 15.44 -10.35
N PRO A 131 -8.28 16.78 -10.34
CA PRO A 131 -7.35 17.59 -9.53
C PRO A 131 -7.41 17.17 -8.06
N SER A 132 -6.26 17.06 -7.38
CA SER A 132 -6.15 16.70 -5.97
C SER A 132 -6.62 17.78 -4.99
N GLY A 133 -6.95 18.97 -5.49
CA GLY A 133 -7.31 20.14 -4.68
C GLY A 133 -6.12 20.91 -4.10
N GLY A 134 -4.89 20.50 -4.38
CA GLY A 134 -3.66 21.13 -3.94
C GLY A 134 -2.47 20.82 -4.84
N LEU A 135 -1.26 20.92 -4.30
CA LEU A 135 -0.01 20.68 -5.01
C LEU A 135 0.71 19.48 -4.43
N PHE A 136 1.20 18.59 -5.29
CA PHE A 136 1.99 17.42 -4.92
C PHE A 136 1.24 16.49 -3.95
N PRO A 137 0.14 15.81 -4.38
CA PRO A 137 -0.58 14.83 -3.56
C PRO A 137 0.34 13.66 -3.21
N VAL A 138 0.27 13.21 -1.93
CA VAL A 138 1.19 12.20 -1.39
C VAL A 138 0.53 11.14 -0.53
N SER A 139 -0.71 11.35 -0.07
CA SER A 139 -1.38 10.38 0.81
C SER A 139 -2.89 10.48 0.66
N ILE A 140 -3.57 9.35 0.75
CA ILE A 140 -5.02 9.20 0.59
C ILE A 140 -5.56 8.42 1.77
N SER A 141 -6.69 8.85 2.31
CA SER A 141 -7.45 8.10 3.31
C SER A 141 -8.94 8.17 3.02
N SER A 142 -9.68 7.13 3.38
CA SER A 142 -11.13 7.12 3.25
C SER A 142 -11.82 6.65 4.53
N HIS A 143 -13.03 7.15 4.75
CA HIS A 143 -13.95 6.66 5.76
C HIS A 143 -15.38 6.81 5.22
N ASP A 144 -16.13 5.72 5.16
CA ASP A 144 -17.41 5.65 4.47
C ASP A 144 -17.32 6.22 3.05
N ASP A 145 -18.09 7.24 2.72
CA ASP A 145 -18.07 7.91 1.43
C ASP A 145 -17.15 9.15 1.37
N LEU A 146 -16.39 9.44 2.43
CA LEU A 146 -15.43 10.52 2.47
C LEU A 146 -14.05 10.04 2.04
N VAL A 147 -13.36 10.86 1.26
CA VAL A 147 -11.97 10.63 0.84
C VAL A 147 -11.18 11.92 1.03
N ALA A 148 -10.12 11.84 1.82
CA ALA A 148 -9.17 12.93 2.04
C ALA A 148 -7.89 12.69 1.21
N VAL A 149 -7.40 13.76 0.59
CA VAL A 149 -6.14 13.78 -0.16
C VAL A 149 -5.20 14.80 0.47
N LEU A 150 -4.03 14.34 0.89
CA LEU A 150 -2.97 15.17 1.44
C LEU A 150 -2.08 15.69 0.31
N ASN A 151 -1.92 16.99 0.23
CA ASN A 151 -1.08 17.68 -0.74
C ASN A 151 0.12 18.30 -0.01
N ALA A 152 1.34 17.85 -0.29
CA ALA A 152 2.54 18.23 0.44
C ALA A 152 3.30 19.44 -0.14
N GLY A 153 2.94 19.92 -1.32
CA GLY A 153 3.61 21.01 -2.00
C GLY A 153 3.28 22.39 -1.40
N GLY A 154 4.25 23.31 -1.40
CA GLY A 154 4.09 24.66 -0.89
C GLY A 154 3.70 24.68 0.59
N ALA A 155 2.62 25.36 0.95
CA ALA A 155 2.13 25.44 2.32
C ALA A 155 1.47 24.16 2.81
N GLY A 156 1.31 23.14 1.98
CA GLY A 156 0.57 21.92 2.27
C GLY A 156 -0.92 22.15 2.46
N SER A 157 -1.73 21.16 2.11
CA SER A 157 -3.18 21.19 2.34
C SER A 157 -3.78 19.80 2.40
N VAL A 158 -4.93 19.67 3.05
CA VAL A 158 -5.83 18.52 2.93
C VAL A 158 -7.02 18.96 2.11
N SER A 159 -7.41 18.17 1.11
CA SER A 159 -8.62 18.36 0.32
C SER A 159 -9.55 17.17 0.49
N GLU A 160 -10.83 17.43 0.73
CA GLU A 160 -11.82 16.39 0.96
C GLU A 160 -12.75 16.25 -0.24
N PHE A 161 -13.09 15.01 -0.51
CA PHE A 161 -13.97 14.58 -1.60
C PHE A 161 -15.05 13.66 -1.05
N ARG A 162 -16.16 13.59 -1.77
CA ARG A 162 -17.16 12.56 -1.55
C ARG A 162 -17.05 11.51 -2.64
N PHE A 163 -16.99 10.25 -2.23
CA PHE A 163 -16.98 9.12 -3.14
C PHE A 163 -18.42 8.73 -3.49
N GLN A 164 -18.81 8.86 -4.75
CA GLN A 164 -20.18 8.58 -5.20
C GLN A 164 -20.16 7.88 -6.56
N TRP A 165 -20.82 6.74 -6.64
CA TRP A 165 -20.96 5.99 -7.90
C TRP A 165 -19.62 5.66 -8.58
N GLY A 166 -18.61 5.26 -7.78
CA GLY A 166 -17.26 4.98 -8.27
C GLY A 166 -16.46 6.23 -8.67
N ARG A 167 -16.84 7.42 -8.21
CA ARG A 167 -16.19 8.68 -8.58
C ARG A 167 -15.96 9.59 -7.40
N LEU A 168 -14.88 10.34 -7.46
CA LEU A 168 -14.60 11.44 -6.53
C LEU A 168 -15.29 12.71 -6.99
N VAL A 169 -16.03 13.32 -6.08
CA VAL A 169 -16.66 14.64 -6.23
C VAL A 169 -16.06 15.55 -5.18
N ALA A 170 -15.36 16.60 -5.62
CA ALA A 170 -14.75 17.56 -4.70
C ALA A 170 -15.83 18.25 -3.85
N LEU A 171 -15.62 18.32 -2.55
CA LEU A 171 -16.47 19.08 -1.65
C LEU A 171 -16.10 20.56 -1.69
N ASN A 172 -17.12 21.43 -1.82
CA ASN A 172 -16.90 22.86 -1.89
C ASN A 172 -16.41 23.39 -0.53
N ASN A 173 -15.32 24.17 -0.55
CA ASN A 173 -14.68 24.75 0.64
C ASN A 173 -14.14 23.76 1.67
N GLU A 174 -13.89 22.51 1.28
CA GLU A 174 -13.30 21.50 2.15
C GLU A 174 -11.81 21.26 1.86
N THR A 175 -11.09 22.32 1.49
CA THR A 175 -9.62 22.34 1.49
C THR A 175 -9.13 23.12 2.71
N ARG A 176 -8.26 22.49 3.51
CA ARG A 176 -7.67 23.08 4.73
C ARG A 176 -6.17 23.24 4.55
N PRO A 177 -5.64 24.47 4.67
CA PRO A 177 -4.20 24.70 4.63
C PRO A 177 -3.55 24.18 5.92
N LEU A 178 -2.35 23.60 5.79
CA LEU A 178 -1.52 23.14 6.92
C LEU A 178 -0.52 24.21 7.39
N GLY A 179 -0.35 25.28 6.65
CA GLY A 179 0.56 26.37 7.03
C GLY A 179 2.04 25.99 7.02
N LEU A 180 2.42 24.93 6.31
CA LEU A 180 3.80 24.51 6.18
C LEU A 180 4.64 25.50 5.37
N THR A 181 5.94 25.53 5.61
CA THR A 181 6.89 26.30 4.81
C THR A 181 7.72 25.34 3.97
N ASN A 182 7.34 25.17 2.71
CA ASN A 182 8.02 24.24 1.80
C ASN A 182 7.98 24.75 0.35
N THR A 183 8.65 24.04 -0.55
CA THR A 183 8.69 24.27 -1.99
C THR A 183 7.72 23.37 -2.76
N THR A 184 7.70 23.47 -4.09
CA THR A 184 7.04 22.50 -4.97
C THR A 184 8.01 22.14 -6.11
N PRO A 185 8.49 20.92 -6.22
CA PRO A 185 8.30 19.78 -5.30
C PRO A 185 8.72 20.07 -3.85
N PRO A 186 8.08 19.46 -2.85
CA PRO A 186 8.44 19.68 -1.45
C PRO A 186 9.82 19.07 -1.14
N PHE A 187 10.56 19.69 -0.22
CA PHE A 187 11.71 18.99 0.37
C PHE A 187 11.21 17.85 1.26
N TYR A 188 11.73 16.66 1.07
CA TYR A 188 11.17 15.40 1.60
C TYR A 188 10.94 15.40 3.12
N LEU A 189 11.81 16.04 3.91
CA LEU A 189 11.63 16.14 5.38
C LEU A 189 10.69 17.27 5.81
N ALA A 190 10.41 18.26 4.97
CA ALA A 190 9.60 19.41 5.33
C ALA A 190 8.14 19.34 4.83
N GLY A 191 7.78 18.29 4.11
CA GLY A 191 6.40 18.03 3.70
C GLY A 191 5.57 17.38 4.81
N ALA A 192 4.27 17.24 4.58
CA ALA A 192 3.42 16.36 5.39
C ALA A 192 3.73 14.88 5.10
N GLY A 193 3.46 13.98 6.05
CA GLY A 193 3.81 12.56 5.97
C GLY A 193 2.62 11.67 5.61
N GLN A 194 1.50 11.83 6.30
CA GLN A 194 0.31 10.99 6.07
C GLN A 194 -0.96 11.73 6.46
N VAL A 195 -2.07 11.38 5.81
CA VAL A 195 -3.43 11.70 6.25
C VAL A 195 -4.17 10.41 6.60
N GLY A 196 -5.00 10.43 7.65
CA GLY A 196 -5.81 9.27 8.04
C GLY A 196 -7.06 9.66 8.80
N TYR A 197 -8.21 9.07 8.42
CA TYR A 197 -9.40 9.12 9.26
C TYR A 197 -9.25 8.21 10.47
N SER A 198 -9.73 8.68 11.62
CA SER A 198 -9.91 7.80 12.79
C SER A 198 -10.91 6.68 12.47
N PRO A 199 -10.82 5.50 13.12
CA PRO A 199 -11.69 4.36 12.83
C PRO A 199 -13.20 4.67 12.99
N ASN A 200 -13.56 5.65 13.82
CA ASN A 200 -14.94 6.10 14.02
C ASN A 200 -15.34 7.27 13.11
N GLY A 201 -14.48 7.72 12.20
CA GLY A 201 -14.72 8.81 11.27
C GLY A 201 -14.82 10.21 11.88
N GLN A 202 -14.62 10.37 13.18
CA GLN A 202 -14.81 11.66 13.86
C GLN A 202 -13.63 12.62 13.72
N PHE A 203 -12.48 12.12 13.32
CA PHE A 203 -11.25 12.90 13.20
C PHE A 203 -10.53 12.57 11.88
N LEU A 204 -9.94 13.60 11.28
CA LEU A 204 -8.96 13.49 10.22
C LEU A 204 -7.62 13.96 10.76
N ILE A 205 -6.63 13.10 10.76
CA ILE A 205 -5.30 13.33 11.32
C ILE A 205 -4.29 13.53 10.20
N VAL A 206 -3.39 14.51 10.34
CA VAL A 206 -2.25 14.73 9.47
C VAL A 206 -0.98 14.74 10.30
N THR A 207 0.05 14.04 9.83
CA THR A 207 1.42 14.18 10.36
C THR A 207 2.19 15.21 9.54
N THR A 208 2.92 16.08 10.23
CA THR A 208 3.83 17.04 9.60
C THR A 208 5.25 16.72 10.04
N LYS A 209 6.10 16.39 9.10
CA LYS A 209 7.48 15.98 9.40
C LYS A 209 8.29 17.12 10.06
N ALA A 210 9.53 17.33 9.68
CA ALA A 210 10.42 18.30 10.33
C ALA A 210 9.99 19.77 10.20
N SER A 211 9.03 20.12 9.34
CA SER A 211 8.57 21.51 9.16
C SER A 211 7.97 22.09 10.44
N THR A 212 7.03 21.38 11.05
CA THR A 212 6.36 21.77 12.30
C THR A 212 6.48 20.71 13.39
N SER A 213 6.87 19.48 13.02
CA SER A 213 7.00 18.32 13.90
C SER A 213 5.77 18.16 14.81
N SER A 214 4.59 17.98 14.17
CA SER A 214 3.31 17.96 14.86
C SER A 214 2.31 16.98 14.23
N TYR A 215 1.27 16.72 14.98
CA TYR A 215 0.02 16.12 14.51
C TYR A 215 -1.01 17.22 14.41
N GLU A 216 -1.69 17.32 13.28
CA GLU A 216 -2.80 18.23 13.04
C GLU A 216 -4.09 17.42 12.93
N VAL A 217 -5.04 17.67 13.83
CA VAL A 217 -6.29 16.91 13.93
C VAL A 217 -7.47 17.81 13.65
N PHE A 218 -8.18 17.52 12.56
CA PHE A 218 -9.45 18.14 12.21
C PHE A 218 -10.60 17.29 12.78
N THR A 219 -11.60 17.91 13.38
CA THR A 219 -12.86 17.22 13.68
C THR A 219 -13.71 17.12 12.42
N VAL A 220 -14.37 15.99 12.25
CA VAL A 220 -15.28 15.70 11.14
C VAL A 220 -16.71 15.73 11.67
N SER A 221 -17.58 16.53 11.06
CA SER A 221 -19.00 16.57 11.43
C SER A 221 -19.78 15.36 10.91
N ASP A 222 -20.99 15.12 11.39
CA ASP A 222 -21.88 14.07 10.88
C ASP A 222 -22.24 14.22 9.39
N ARG A 223 -21.94 15.37 8.80
CA ARG A 223 -22.11 15.62 7.36
C ARG A 223 -20.84 15.42 6.54
N GLY A 224 -19.74 15.16 7.23
CA GLY A 224 -18.41 15.06 6.62
C GLY A 224 -17.66 16.39 6.52
N ASP A 225 -18.16 17.50 7.09
CA ASP A 225 -17.45 18.78 7.00
C ASP A 225 -16.28 18.80 8.01
N LEU A 226 -15.09 19.18 7.55
CA LEU A 226 -13.91 19.39 8.40
C LEU A 226 -14.03 20.67 9.22
N SER A 227 -13.54 20.66 10.47
CA SER A 227 -13.33 21.90 11.23
C SER A 227 -12.49 22.90 10.43
N SER A 228 -12.74 24.18 10.64
CA SER A 228 -12.05 25.27 9.89
C SER A 228 -10.54 25.33 10.17
N SER A 229 -10.10 24.77 11.29
CA SER A 229 -8.69 24.68 11.69
C SER A 229 -8.45 23.38 12.46
N ALA A 230 -7.23 22.89 12.39
CA ALA A 230 -6.78 21.73 13.15
C ALA A 230 -6.55 22.08 14.63
N THR A 231 -6.74 21.10 15.50
CA THR A 231 -6.10 21.06 16.82
C THR A 231 -4.69 20.51 16.64
N VAL A 232 -3.67 21.32 16.99
CA VAL A 232 -2.26 20.97 16.77
C VAL A 232 -1.66 20.41 18.06
N THR A 233 -1.06 19.22 17.97
CA THR A 233 -0.27 18.63 19.05
C THR A 233 1.19 18.57 18.59
N ALA A 234 2.06 19.33 19.25
CA ALA A 234 3.49 19.32 18.95
C ALA A 234 4.15 17.99 19.40
N ALA A 235 4.92 17.39 18.51
CA ALA A 235 5.79 16.26 18.80
C ALA A 235 7.25 16.69 18.63
N ALA A 236 7.69 17.58 19.51
CA ALA A 236 8.94 18.30 19.39
C ALA A 236 10.15 17.36 19.14
N ASN A 237 10.83 17.58 18.01
CA ASN A 237 11.99 16.80 17.55
C ASN A 237 11.69 15.31 17.25
N ALA A 238 10.45 14.87 17.18
CA ALA A 238 10.10 13.48 16.90
C ALA A 238 10.03 13.18 15.39
N VAL A 239 9.68 14.17 14.58
CA VAL A 239 9.44 14.01 13.12
C VAL A 239 8.38 12.92 12.87
N PRO A 240 7.11 13.15 13.30
CA PRO A 240 6.04 12.18 13.05
C PRO A 240 5.85 11.99 11.55
N PHE A 241 5.92 10.73 11.12
CA PHE A 241 5.91 10.39 9.70
C PHE A 241 4.61 9.67 9.33
N ALA A 242 4.46 8.42 9.72
CA ALA A 242 3.27 7.63 9.45
C ALA A 242 2.58 7.19 10.74
N PHE A 243 1.34 6.74 10.63
CA PHE A 243 0.59 6.22 11.76
C PHE A 243 -0.44 5.17 11.32
N THR A 244 -0.83 4.37 12.28
CA THR A 244 -1.97 3.44 12.21
C THR A 244 -2.79 3.60 13.49
N PHE A 245 -3.82 2.76 13.65
CA PHE A 245 -4.64 2.74 14.86
C PHE A 245 -4.58 1.37 15.53
N ASP A 246 -4.67 1.38 16.85
CA ASP A 246 -4.92 0.18 17.62
C ASP A 246 -6.42 -0.17 17.67
N ALA A 247 -6.74 -1.30 18.29
CA ALA A 247 -8.13 -1.78 18.43
C ALA A 247 -9.03 -0.86 19.27
N ASN A 248 -8.46 0.09 20.01
CA ASN A 248 -9.19 1.06 20.84
C ASN A 248 -9.29 2.44 20.18
N GLY A 249 -8.80 2.58 18.93
CA GLY A 249 -8.80 3.84 18.19
C GLY A 249 -7.72 4.84 18.62
N ARG A 250 -6.68 4.38 19.35
CA ARG A 250 -5.51 5.21 19.65
C ARG A 250 -4.60 5.27 18.42
N ILE A 251 -3.99 6.43 18.20
CA ILE A 251 -2.96 6.58 17.17
C ILE A 251 -1.70 5.85 17.63
N VAL A 252 -1.14 5.04 16.75
CA VAL A 252 0.19 4.40 16.89
C VAL A 252 1.05 4.94 15.78
N ALA A 253 1.98 5.82 16.11
CA ALA A 253 2.73 6.62 15.14
C ALA A 253 4.22 6.25 15.11
N ALA A 254 4.76 6.21 13.90
CA ALA A 254 6.20 6.13 13.63
C ALA A 254 6.81 7.54 13.67
N GLU A 255 7.86 7.70 14.45
CA GLU A 255 8.56 8.96 14.66
C GLU A 255 10.02 8.82 14.22
N ALA A 256 10.33 9.35 13.05
CA ALA A 256 11.57 9.07 12.30
C ALA A 256 12.84 9.53 13.00
N SER A 257 12.80 10.66 13.71
CA SER A 257 14.00 11.25 14.31
C SER A 257 14.60 10.40 15.43
N ASN A 258 13.72 9.76 16.22
CA ASN A 258 14.10 8.95 17.38
C ASN A 258 14.05 7.45 17.09
N SER A 259 13.68 7.09 15.86
CA SER A 259 13.37 5.71 15.46
C SER A 259 12.49 5.04 16.52
N SER A 260 11.29 5.61 16.73
CA SER A 260 10.39 5.23 17.81
C SER A 260 8.95 5.08 17.36
N VAL A 261 8.19 4.32 18.13
CA VAL A 261 6.74 4.25 18.06
C VAL A 261 6.16 4.93 19.29
N SER A 262 5.24 5.87 19.06
CA SER A 262 4.49 6.56 20.10
C SER A 262 3.00 6.29 19.98
N THR A 263 2.32 6.06 21.10
CA THR A 263 0.87 5.89 21.15
C THR A 263 0.19 7.09 21.77
N TYR A 264 -0.92 7.57 21.16
CA TYR A 264 -1.68 8.71 21.64
C TYR A 264 -3.18 8.39 21.72
N THR A 265 -3.85 8.89 22.77
CA THR A 265 -5.32 8.97 22.80
C THR A 265 -5.79 10.26 22.15
N ILE A 266 -6.97 10.21 21.50
CA ILE A 266 -7.58 11.37 20.87
C ILE A 266 -8.69 11.89 21.79
N GLY A 267 -8.58 13.13 22.24
CA GLY A 267 -9.62 13.82 23.01
C GLY A 267 -10.76 14.30 22.09
N PHE A 268 -11.92 14.58 22.68
CA PHE A 268 -13.15 14.97 21.96
C PHE A 268 -12.99 16.22 21.05
N ASN A 269 -12.00 17.05 21.31
CA ASN A 269 -11.66 18.24 20.53
C ASN A 269 -10.48 18.02 19.57
N GLY A 270 -10.02 16.77 19.37
CA GLY A 270 -8.87 16.42 18.56
C GLY A 270 -7.51 16.60 19.25
N SER A 271 -7.45 16.98 20.52
CA SER A 271 -6.18 17.03 21.26
C SER A 271 -5.61 15.65 21.48
N LEU A 272 -4.29 15.47 21.28
CA LEU A 272 -3.62 14.21 21.52
C LEU A 272 -2.95 14.20 22.90
N THR A 273 -3.08 13.07 23.59
CA THR A 273 -2.38 12.82 24.85
C THR A 273 -1.50 11.59 24.70
N LEU A 274 -0.20 11.77 24.91
CA LEU A 274 0.79 10.70 24.82
C LEU A 274 0.53 9.64 25.91
N VAL A 275 0.46 8.37 25.47
CA VAL A 275 0.34 7.19 26.35
C VAL A 275 1.72 6.61 26.66
N GLY A 276 2.59 6.52 25.66
CA GLY A 276 3.94 6.02 25.80
C GLY A 276 4.72 6.04 24.50
N THR A 277 6.02 5.84 24.60
CA THR A 277 6.96 5.79 23.48
C THR A 277 7.96 4.66 23.71
N VAL A 278 8.33 3.95 22.63
CA VAL A 278 9.42 2.96 22.63
C VAL A 278 10.27 3.12 21.37
N SER A 279 11.60 3.18 21.52
CA SER A 279 12.53 3.17 20.39
C SER A 279 12.91 1.73 20.02
N ASP A 280 13.13 1.48 18.74
CA ASP A 280 13.65 0.20 18.25
C ASP A 280 15.19 0.15 18.16
N GLY A 281 15.84 1.31 18.31
CA GLY A 281 17.29 1.42 18.20
C GLY A 281 17.82 1.22 16.78
N GLN A 282 16.92 1.26 15.77
CA GLN A 282 17.29 1.21 14.36
C GLN A 282 17.42 2.64 13.77
N ALA A 283 17.37 2.78 12.45
CA ALA A 283 17.57 4.06 11.78
C ALA A 283 16.38 4.44 10.93
N ALA A 284 15.76 5.58 11.28
CA ALA A 284 14.67 6.21 10.53
C ALA A 284 13.44 5.30 10.36
N LEU A 285 12.79 4.95 11.48
CA LEU A 285 11.49 4.30 11.49
C LEU A 285 10.45 5.32 11.01
N CYS A 286 9.98 5.14 9.77
CA CYS A 286 9.11 6.11 9.10
C CYS A 286 7.71 5.57 8.83
N TRP A 287 7.57 4.37 8.30
CA TRP A 287 6.29 3.75 7.96
C TRP A 287 5.85 2.76 9.03
N ILE A 288 4.53 2.57 9.17
CA ILE A 288 3.99 1.64 10.15
C ILE A 288 2.68 1.03 9.66
N SER A 289 2.58 -0.29 9.76
CA SER A 289 1.37 -1.06 9.47
C SER A 289 0.94 -1.87 10.68
N SER A 290 -0.35 -2.26 10.76
CA SER A 290 -0.87 -3.03 11.88
C SER A 290 -1.61 -4.29 11.43
N ALA A 291 -1.42 -5.39 12.14
CA ALA A 291 -2.17 -6.64 11.98
C ALA A 291 -2.22 -7.42 13.28
N GLN A 292 -3.35 -8.08 13.56
CA GLN A 292 -3.52 -9.03 14.66
C GLN A 292 -3.12 -8.48 16.06
N GLY A 293 -3.19 -7.15 16.26
CA GLY A 293 -2.75 -6.48 17.50
C GLY A 293 -1.24 -6.23 17.58
N TYR A 294 -0.51 -6.42 16.49
CA TYR A 294 0.90 -6.08 16.35
C TYR A 294 1.08 -4.91 15.39
N PHE A 295 2.22 -4.22 15.52
CA PHE A 295 2.61 -3.13 14.64
C PHE A 295 3.96 -3.45 14.02
N PHE A 296 4.10 -3.13 12.73
CA PHE A 296 5.30 -3.40 11.94
C PHE A 296 5.83 -2.09 11.37
N GLY A 297 7.01 -1.70 11.82
CA GLY A 297 7.63 -0.43 11.45
C GLY A 297 8.76 -0.62 10.47
N SER A 298 8.73 0.07 9.33
CA SER A 298 9.77 0.05 8.30
C SER A 298 10.89 1.04 8.61
N ASN A 299 12.14 0.55 8.66
CA ASN A 299 13.33 1.32 8.97
C ASN A 299 14.09 1.69 7.69
N ALA A 300 13.90 2.93 7.20
CA ALA A 300 14.49 3.39 5.93
C ALA A 300 16.00 3.28 5.87
N GLY A 301 16.67 3.59 6.98
CA GLY A 301 18.13 3.53 7.08
C GLY A 301 18.70 2.15 7.48
N GLY A 302 17.83 1.24 7.94
CA GLY A 302 18.22 -0.07 8.45
C GLY A 302 18.13 -1.20 7.41
N GLY A 303 17.25 -1.09 6.45
CA GLY A 303 16.91 -2.21 5.56
C GLY A 303 16.24 -3.36 6.32
N ASP A 304 15.35 -3.02 7.24
CA ASP A 304 14.68 -3.98 8.10
C ASP A 304 13.30 -3.48 8.56
N VAL A 305 12.54 -4.38 9.15
CA VAL A 305 11.24 -4.11 9.78
C VAL A 305 11.34 -4.48 11.25
N SER A 306 10.93 -3.56 12.13
CA SER A 306 10.77 -3.81 13.55
C SER A 306 9.32 -4.24 13.85
N SER A 307 9.12 -5.11 14.86
CA SER A 307 7.77 -5.47 15.34
C SER A 307 7.54 -5.00 16.77
N PHE A 308 6.31 -4.53 17.00
CA PHE A 308 5.88 -3.97 18.28
C PHE A 308 4.55 -4.61 18.69
N GLY A 309 4.33 -4.60 20.00
CA GLY A 309 3.03 -4.86 20.62
C GLY A 309 2.65 -3.69 21.51
N GLU A 310 1.59 -3.85 22.28
CA GLU A 310 1.19 -2.88 23.28
C GLU A 310 0.72 -3.55 24.57
N THR A 311 0.78 -2.83 25.66
CA THR A 311 0.16 -3.24 26.93
C THR A 311 -1.36 -3.03 26.86
N ALA A 312 -2.10 -3.59 27.81
CA ALA A 312 -3.56 -3.39 27.91
C ALA A 312 -3.99 -1.91 27.98
N VAL A 313 -3.11 -1.02 28.45
CA VAL A 313 -3.38 0.43 28.51
C VAL A 313 -2.82 1.19 27.30
N GLY A 314 -2.22 0.49 26.32
CA GLY A 314 -1.76 1.07 25.07
C GLY A 314 -0.33 1.61 25.08
N VAL A 315 0.47 1.27 26.10
CA VAL A 315 1.90 1.60 26.06
C VAL A 315 2.60 0.69 25.05
N PRO A 316 3.26 1.23 24.01
CA PRO A 316 3.89 0.42 22.98
C PRO A 316 5.11 -0.32 23.57
N THR A 317 5.36 -1.52 23.08
CA THR A 317 6.49 -2.38 23.52
C THR A 317 7.21 -2.92 22.29
N LEU A 318 8.54 -2.86 22.31
CA LEU A 318 9.35 -3.48 21.25
C LEU A 318 9.37 -5.00 21.45
N LEU A 319 8.96 -5.75 20.41
CA LEU A 319 9.03 -7.20 20.40
C LEU A 319 10.32 -7.69 19.74
N ASN A 320 10.63 -7.13 18.56
CA ASN A 320 11.87 -7.45 17.84
C ASN A 320 12.29 -6.24 17.00
N ALA A 321 13.50 -5.74 17.24
CA ALA A 321 14.08 -4.62 16.51
C ALA A 321 14.40 -4.95 15.03
N LYS A 322 14.49 -6.24 14.67
CA LYS A 322 14.71 -6.74 13.32
C LYS A 322 13.84 -7.97 13.08
N ALA A 323 12.52 -7.76 13.09
CA ALA A 323 11.54 -8.82 12.86
C ALA A 323 11.64 -9.42 11.43
N ALA A 324 12.04 -8.58 10.47
CA ALA A 324 12.38 -9.01 9.12
C ALA A 324 13.58 -8.21 8.59
N ILE A 325 14.38 -8.84 7.75
CA ILE A 325 15.39 -8.17 6.94
C ILE A 325 14.80 -7.97 5.56
N THR A 326 14.85 -6.73 5.10
CA THR A 326 14.43 -6.28 3.77
C THR A 326 15.64 -5.83 2.96
N HIS A 327 15.46 -4.96 2.00
CA HIS A 327 16.51 -4.46 1.14
C HIS A 327 16.76 -2.96 1.39
N PRO A 328 17.90 -2.39 0.95
CA PRO A 328 18.21 -0.98 1.19
C PRO A 328 17.11 -0.03 0.72
N GLY A 329 16.79 0.95 1.59
CA GLY A 329 15.72 1.91 1.32
C GLY A 329 14.34 1.32 1.53
N THR A 330 14.13 0.59 2.63
CA THR A 330 12.82 0.12 3.08
C THR A 330 11.88 1.31 3.26
N THR A 331 10.69 1.22 2.66
CA THR A 331 9.70 2.30 2.61
C THR A 331 8.32 1.80 3.03
N ASP A 332 7.28 2.12 2.27
CA ASP A 332 5.89 1.84 2.61
C ASP A 332 5.60 0.33 2.73
N SER A 333 4.57 0.01 3.46
CA SER A 333 4.16 -1.37 3.66
C SER A 333 2.64 -1.48 3.81
N ALA A 334 2.09 -2.59 3.33
CA ALA A 334 0.67 -2.89 3.48
C ALA A 334 0.44 -4.31 3.97
N VAL A 335 -0.58 -4.46 4.80
CA VAL A 335 -1.04 -5.73 5.32
C VAL A 335 -2.25 -6.21 4.51
N SER A 336 -2.32 -7.51 4.24
CA SER A 336 -3.50 -8.11 3.62
C SER A 336 -4.73 -7.99 4.54
N PRO A 337 -5.96 -7.86 3.99
CA PRO A 337 -7.18 -7.66 4.80
C PRO A 337 -7.46 -8.78 5.82
N ASP A 338 -6.98 -10.00 5.57
CA ASP A 338 -7.04 -11.13 6.49
C ASP A 338 -6.00 -11.07 7.62
N GLY A 339 -5.09 -10.07 7.58
CA GLY A 339 -4.01 -9.88 8.53
C GLY A 339 -2.92 -10.94 8.44
N ALA A 340 -2.89 -11.77 7.38
CA ALA A 340 -1.99 -12.90 7.26
C ALA A 340 -0.64 -12.57 6.65
N PHE A 341 -0.56 -11.49 5.84
CA PHE A 341 0.64 -11.15 5.07
C PHE A 341 0.98 -9.67 5.17
N LEU A 342 2.29 -9.40 5.21
CA LEU A 342 2.87 -8.06 5.12
C LEU A 342 3.70 -7.98 3.84
N TYR A 343 3.47 -6.93 3.06
CA TYR A 343 4.26 -6.59 1.87
C TYR A 343 4.99 -5.29 2.14
N VAL A 344 6.29 -5.26 1.88
CA VAL A 344 7.18 -4.14 2.23
C VAL A 344 7.96 -3.70 1.01
N GLU A 345 7.85 -2.45 0.65
CA GLU A 345 8.62 -1.83 -0.41
C GLU A 345 10.05 -1.52 0.02
N SER A 346 10.98 -1.70 -0.87
CA SER A 346 12.38 -1.31 -0.73
C SER A 346 12.76 -0.40 -1.89
N GLY A 347 12.26 0.85 -1.85
CA GLY A 347 12.35 1.84 -2.92
C GLY A 347 13.77 2.25 -3.29
N GLY A 348 14.75 2.02 -2.41
CA GLY A 348 16.17 2.24 -2.73
C GLY A 348 16.81 1.15 -3.57
N SER A 349 16.17 -0.01 -3.70
CA SER A 349 16.72 -1.19 -4.40
C SER A 349 15.81 -1.79 -5.46
N GLY A 350 14.58 -1.31 -5.61
CA GLY A 350 13.61 -1.85 -6.56
C GLY A 350 13.11 -3.24 -6.18
N ALA A 351 12.95 -3.49 -4.86
CA ALA A 351 12.51 -4.77 -4.33
C ALA A 351 11.18 -4.65 -3.58
N LEU A 352 10.33 -5.65 -3.69
CA LEU A 352 9.11 -5.83 -2.92
C LEU A 352 9.21 -7.15 -2.17
N ASP A 353 9.24 -7.07 -0.84
CA ASP A 353 9.39 -8.19 0.07
C ASP A 353 8.03 -8.65 0.62
N ALA A 354 7.76 -9.95 0.59
CA ALA A 354 6.55 -10.56 1.13
C ALA A 354 6.87 -11.42 2.36
N PHE A 355 6.06 -11.25 3.42
CA PHE A 355 6.19 -11.98 4.68
C PHE A 355 4.84 -12.53 5.13
N ALA A 356 4.85 -13.73 5.71
CA ALA A 356 3.72 -14.23 6.51
C ALA A 356 3.80 -13.65 7.93
N ILE A 357 2.67 -13.16 8.43
CA ILE A 357 2.52 -12.67 9.80
C ILE A 357 2.05 -13.83 10.69
N ASN A 358 2.88 -14.22 11.64
CA ASN A 358 2.57 -15.30 12.57
C ASN A 358 1.71 -14.76 13.74
N THR A 359 0.94 -15.63 14.38
CA THR A 359 0.04 -15.29 15.50
C THR A 359 0.74 -14.72 16.74
N ASN A 360 2.07 -14.80 16.80
CA ASN A 360 2.90 -14.23 17.86
C ASN A 360 3.62 -12.94 17.44
N GLY A 361 3.25 -12.35 16.29
CA GLY A 361 3.84 -11.11 15.78
C GLY A 361 5.22 -11.26 15.12
N THR A 362 5.70 -12.49 14.91
CA THR A 362 6.92 -12.73 14.13
C THR A 362 6.60 -12.77 12.63
N LEU A 363 7.60 -12.45 11.79
CA LEU A 363 7.49 -12.46 10.34
C LEU A 363 8.29 -13.64 9.76
N THR A 364 7.71 -14.34 8.80
CA THR A 364 8.37 -15.41 8.04
C THR A 364 8.49 -14.98 6.58
N PRO A 365 9.70 -14.91 6.00
CA PRO A 365 9.87 -14.54 4.59
C PRO A 365 9.16 -15.53 3.66
N ILE A 366 8.50 -15.00 2.63
CA ILE A 366 7.85 -15.76 1.55
C ILE A 366 8.69 -15.63 0.28
N GLU A 367 8.85 -14.41 -0.22
CA GLU A 367 9.62 -14.11 -1.43
C GLU A 367 10.02 -12.65 -1.49
N THR A 368 10.91 -12.34 -2.43
CA THR A 368 11.26 -10.98 -2.85
C THR A 368 11.11 -10.86 -4.36
N LEU A 369 10.33 -9.90 -4.81
CA LEU A 369 10.29 -9.48 -6.21
C LEU A 369 11.32 -8.38 -6.44
N TRP A 370 11.95 -8.42 -7.62
CA TRP A 370 12.99 -7.48 -8.03
C TRP A 370 12.62 -6.76 -9.33
N ASN A 371 13.37 -5.69 -9.60
CA ASN A 371 13.26 -4.88 -10.81
C ASN A 371 11.96 -4.06 -10.90
N LEU A 372 11.42 -3.63 -9.76
CA LEU A 372 10.41 -2.58 -9.77
C LEU A 372 11.01 -1.28 -10.33
N PRO A 373 10.25 -0.50 -11.11
CA PRO A 373 10.77 0.73 -11.69
C PRO A 373 11.03 1.78 -10.60
N LEU A 374 12.25 2.30 -10.54
CA LEU A 374 12.61 3.37 -9.60
C LEU A 374 12.35 4.75 -10.22
N PRO A 375 11.93 5.75 -9.43
CA PRO A 375 11.46 5.63 -8.06
C PRO A 375 10.06 4.98 -7.98
N TYR A 376 9.68 4.43 -6.86
CA TYR A 376 8.34 3.92 -6.62
C TYR A 376 8.00 4.00 -5.13
N GLU A 377 6.74 4.28 -4.82
CA GLU A 377 6.17 4.26 -3.47
C GLU A 377 4.65 4.26 -3.57
N GLY A 378 4.01 3.63 -2.62
CA GLY A 378 2.57 3.48 -2.53
C GLY A 378 2.12 2.05 -2.80
N ILE A 379 1.63 1.40 -1.77
CA ILE A 379 1.22 -0.01 -1.83
C ILE A 379 -0.17 -0.21 -1.24
N ALA A 380 -0.99 -1.02 -1.91
CA ALA A 380 -2.30 -1.44 -1.43
C ALA A 380 -2.52 -2.93 -1.66
N VAL A 381 -3.21 -3.60 -0.72
CA VAL A 381 -3.44 -5.06 -0.74
C VAL A 381 -4.92 -5.37 -0.56
N SER A 382 -5.48 -6.23 -1.45
CA SER A 382 -6.87 -6.70 -1.39
C SER A 382 -7.00 -8.15 -0.94
#